data_f00e2dafe3a5e9da62bdbb2d7796b1e0
#
_entry.id   f00e2dafe3a5e9da62bdbb2d7796b1e0
#
_cell.length_a   1.000
_cell.length_b   1.000
_cell.length_c   1.000
_cell.angle_alpha   90.00
_cell.angle_beta   90.00
_cell.angle_gamma   90.00
#
_symmetry.space_group_name_H-M   'P 1'
#
loop_
_entity.id
_entity.type
_entity.pdbx_description
1 polymer ?
#
loop_
_entity_poly.entity_id
_entity_poly.type
_entity_poly.pdbx_seq_one_letter_code
_entity_poly.pdbx_strand_id
1 'polypeptide(L)'
;MVTKQKLREQRHTVETLRQQSILKTEQTSQVNESIASSWQRSVSAAIPKERSAAPLLSLAQKQPSALDIALQYCGNDLKHVAEQSSMVIAVGDVGSTIIWTAASQQMRSAAERVHFVEGGQWGEEMVGTNALALSIKTRQSSCVFSNEHYMQSVQDWVC
;
A
#
# COMPACT_ATOMS: atom_id res chain seq x y z
N MET A 1 22.90 -1.47 -9.17
CA MET A 1 22.09 -2.72 -9.08
C MET A 1 22.10 -3.18 -7.62
N VAL A 2 20.96 -3.19 -6.94
CA VAL A 2 20.88 -3.63 -5.54
C VAL A 2 20.89 -5.16 -5.51
N THR A 3 21.81 -5.77 -4.78
CA THR A 3 21.91 -7.24 -4.72
C THR A 3 20.81 -7.81 -3.80
N LYS A 4 20.38 -9.06 -4.07
CA LYS A 4 19.39 -9.77 -3.22
C LYS A 4 19.80 -9.81 -1.75
N GLN A 5 21.10 -9.85 -1.47
CA GLN A 5 21.65 -9.84 -0.12
C GLN A 5 21.40 -8.50 0.58
N LYS A 6 21.67 -7.39 -0.10
CA LYS A 6 21.43 -6.03 0.42
C LYS A 6 19.93 -5.78 0.71
N LEU A 7 19.03 -6.32 -0.12
CA LEU A 7 17.59 -6.27 0.14
C LEU A 7 17.19 -7.07 1.39
N ARG A 8 17.79 -8.25 1.61
CA ARG A 8 17.52 -9.06 2.83
C ARG A 8 18.01 -8.37 4.09
N GLU A 9 19.20 -7.76 4.05
CA GLU A 9 19.75 -6.98 5.17
C GLU A 9 18.85 -5.77 5.49
N GLN A 10 18.40 -5.04 4.47
CA GLN A 10 17.46 -3.93 4.64
C GLN A 10 16.13 -4.39 5.26
N ARG A 11 15.55 -5.50 4.80
CA ARG A 11 14.32 -6.08 5.39
C ARG A 11 14.51 -6.43 6.86
N HIS A 12 15.62 -7.06 7.21
CA HIS A 12 15.91 -7.43 8.61
C HIS A 12 16.06 -6.18 9.48
N THR A 13 16.76 -5.16 9.00
CA THR A 13 16.93 -3.88 9.71
C THR A 13 15.58 -3.21 9.94
N VAL A 14 14.71 -3.12 8.91
CA VAL A 14 13.38 -2.52 9.03
C VAL A 14 12.50 -3.29 10.02
N GLU A 15 12.54 -4.62 10.03
CA GLU A 15 11.76 -5.43 10.99
C GLU A 15 12.25 -5.22 12.42
N THR A 16 13.55 -5.17 12.64
CA THR A 16 14.13 -4.89 13.96
C THR A 16 13.71 -3.50 14.46
N LEU A 17 13.80 -2.48 13.59
CA LEU A 17 13.39 -1.11 13.91
C LEU A 17 11.88 -1.01 14.16
N ARG A 18 11.07 -1.74 13.42
CA ARG A 18 9.63 -1.83 13.62
C ARG A 18 9.29 -2.42 14.98
N GLN A 19 9.92 -3.53 15.38
CA GLN A 19 9.75 -4.13 16.70
C GLN A 19 10.19 -3.18 17.81
N GLN A 20 11.28 -2.45 17.61
CA GLN A 20 11.79 -1.45 18.55
C GLN A 20 10.90 -0.19 18.62
N SER A 21 10.37 0.28 17.49
CA SER A 21 9.43 1.44 17.42
C SER A 21 8.11 1.16 18.14
N ILE A 22 7.66 -0.08 18.12
CA ILE A 22 6.46 -0.52 18.87
C ILE A 22 6.74 -0.52 20.37
N LEU A 23 7.99 -0.72 20.78
CA LEU A 23 8.41 -0.86 22.17
C LEU A 23 9.03 0.42 22.78
N LYS A 24 9.64 1.33 21.98
CA LYS A 24 10.30 2.56 22.47
C LYS A 24 10.30 3.68 21.42
N THR A 25 9.89 4.84 21.84
CA THR A 25 9.77 6.08 21.05
C THR A 25 11.12 6.71 20.60
N GLU A 26 12.27 6.15 20.90
CA GLU A 26 13.57 6.87 20.85
C GLU A 26 14.57 6.46 19.75
N GLN A 27 14.29 5.51 18.85
CA GLN A 27 15.27 5.07 17.83
C GLN A 27 14.73 5.03 16.40
N THR A 28 14.06 6.09 15.96
CA THR A 28 13.47 6.21 14.61
C THR A 28 14.39 6.85 13.56
N SER A 29 15.68 7.03 13.82
CA SER A 29 16.58 7.76 12.92
C SER A 29 16.87 7.06 11.56
N GLN A 30 16.42 5.83 11.37
CA GLN A 30 16.63 5.07 10.12
C GLN A 30 15.33 4.80 9.33
N VAL A 31 14.17 5.12 9.87
CA VAL A 31 12.87 4.97 9.21
C VAL A 31 12.26 6.35 9.00
N ASN A 32 11.61 6.55 7.86
CA ASN A 32 10.92 7.80 7.57
C ASN A 32 9.89 8.11 8.68
N GLU A 33 9.89 9.33 9.20
CA GLU A 33 9.03 9.78 10.30
C GLU A 33 7.53 9.54 10.00
N SER A 34 7.12 9.71 8.75
CA SER A 34 5.74 9.45 8.33
C SER A 34 5.35 7.98 8.48
N ILE A 35 6.28 7.06 8.20
CA ILE A 35 6.09 5.61 8.36
C ILE A 35 6.03 5.25 9.85
N ALA A 36 6.98 5.75 10.64
CA ALA A 36 7.01 5.50 12.09
C ALA A 36 5.73 5.98 12.78
N SER A 37 5.27 7.19 12.44
CA SER A 37 4.01 7.75 12.96
C SER A 37 2.80 6.92 12.51
N SER A 38 2.80 6.43 11.27
CA SER A 38 1.75 5.55 10.74
C SER A 38 1.70 4.20 11.46
N TRP A 39 2.86 3.60 11.77
CA TRP A 39 2.92 2.38 12.56
C TRP A 39 2.31 2.57 13.96
N GLN A 40 2.63 3.66 14.63
CA GLN A 40 2.06 3.98 15.95
C GLN A 40 0.54 4.11 15.88
N ARG A 41 0.00 4.78 14.86
CA ARG A 41 -1.45 4.88 14.67
C ARG A 41 -2.09 3.53 14.38
N SER A 42 -1.46 2.71 13.53
CA SER A 42 -1.96 1.37 13.20
C SER A 42 -2.00 0.45 14.43
N VAL A 43 -0.97 0.51 15.30
CA VAL A 43 -0.94 -0.21 16.57
C VAL A 43 -2.01 0.31 17.52
N SER A 44 -2.12 1.63 17.68
CA SER A 44 -3.12 2.26 18.58
C SER A 44 -4.56 1.95 18.16
N ALA A 45 -4.79 1.80 16.85
CA ALA A 45 -6.09 1.41 16.29
C ALA A 45 -6.33 -0.11 16.32
N ALA A 46 -5.40 -0.89 16.87
CA ALA A 46 -5.45 -2.35 16.94
C ALA A 46 -5.69 -3.03 15.58
N ILE A 47 -5.11 -2.49 14.51
CA ILE A 47 -5.22 -3.09 13.17
C ILE A 47 -4.56 -4.48 13.18
N PRO A 48 -5.24 -5.54 12.71
CA PRO A 48 -4.64 -6.88 12.63
C PRO A 48 -3.52 -6.93 11.59
N LYS A 49 -2.29 -7.24 12.02
CA LYS A 49 -1.13 -7.40 11.11
C LYS A 49 -1.26 -8.61 10.19
N GLU A 50 -1.87 -9.67 10.70
CA GLU A 50 -2.03 -10.97 10.05
C GLU A 50 -3.18 -10.98 9.05
N ARG A 51 -3.83 -9.85 8.83
CA ARG A 51 -4.88 -9.72 7.83
C ARG A 51 -4.36 -10.17 6.47
N SER A 52 -5.07 -11.10 5.84
CA SER A 52 -4.67 -11.66 4.54
C SER A 52 -4.97 -10.72 3.37
N ALA A 53 -6.04 -9.92 3.47
CA ALA A 53 -6.49 -9.03 2.41
C ALA A 53 -7.22 -7.80 2.98
N ALA A 54 -7.26 -6.71 2.23
CA ALA A 54 -8.06 -5.53 2.56
C ALA A 54 -9.56 -5.85 2.54
N PRO A 55 -10.39 -5.17 3.33
CA PRO A 55 -11.84 -5.26 3.19
C PRO A 55 -12.28 -4.85 1.78
N LEU A 56 -13.38 -5.42 1.30
CA LEU A 56 -13.98 -5.04 0.01
C LEU A 56 -15.28 -4.26 0.23
N LEU A 57 -15.42 -3.16 -0.50
CA LEU A 57 -16.63 -2.38 -0.61
C LEU A 57 -17.29 -2.62 -1.97
N SER A 58 -18.60 -2.81 -2.00
CA SER A 58 -19.33 -2.86 -3.26
C SER A 58 -19.40 -1.47 -3.89
N LEU A 59 -18.92 -1.34 -5.13
CA LEU A 59 -18.98 -0.10 -5.90
C LEU A 59 -20.26 0.02 -6.75
N ALA A 60 -21.19 -0.92 -6.64
CA ALA A 60 -22.38 -0.99 -7.48
C ALA A 60 -23.28 0.25 -7.44
N GLN A 61 -23.24 1.05 -6.37
CA GLN A 61 -24.02 2.29 -6.21
C GLN A 61 -23.14 3.55 -6.19
N LYS A 62 -21.87 3.44 -6.54
CA LYS A 62 -20.97 4.59 -6.58
C LYS A 62 -21.37 5.53 -7.71
N GLN A 63 -21.56 6.81 -7.37
CA GLN A 63 -21.76 7.85 -8.40
C GLN A 63 -20.42 8.14 -9.11
N PRO A 64 -20.44 8.37 -10.43
CA PRO A 64 -19.25 8.75 -11.16
C PRO A 64 -18.59 10.01 -10.57
N SER A 65 -17.29 9.99 -10.43
CA SER A 65 -16.46 11.08 -9.93
C SER A 65 -15.63 11.69 -11.07
N ALA A 66 -14.96 12.81 -10.81
CA ALA A 66 -14.01 13.39 -11.74
C ALA A 66 -12.86 12.42 -12.08
N LEU A 67 -12.47 11.54 -11.13
CA LEU A 67 -11.48 10.50 -11.39
C LEU A 67 -11.98 9.44 -12.38
N ASP A 68 -13.24 9.03 -12.28
CA ASP A 68 -13.83 8.08 -13.24
C ASP A 68 -13.83 8.65 -14.65
N ILE A 69 -14.12 9.97 -14.78
CA ILE A 69 -14.04 10.66 -16.07
C ILE A 69 -12.59 10.70 -16.58
N ALA A 70 -11.64 11.07 -15.74
CA ALA A 70 -10.22 11.11 -16.14
C ALA A 70 -9.73 9.73 -16.60
N LEU A 71 -10.12 8.66 -15.91
CA LEU A 71 -9.75 7.28 -16.25
C LEU A 71 -10.31 6.81 -17.60
N GLN A 72 -11.39 7.40 -18.10
CA GLN A 72 -11.87 7.13 -19.47
C GLN A 72 -10.86 7.59 -20.53
N TYR A 73 -10.05 8.61 -20.23
CA TYR A 73 -9.05 9.14 -21.15
C TYR A 73 -7.67 8.50 -20.99
N CYS A 74 -7.22 8.25 -19.75
CA CYS A 74 -5.85 7.76 -19.50
C CYS A 74 -5.78 6.29 -19.04
N GLY A 75 -6.90 5.65 -18.74
CA GLY A 75 -6.92 4.31 -18.18
C GLY A 75 -6.27 3.26 -19.09
N ASN A 76 -6.44 3.38 -20.42
CA ASN A 76 -5.81 2.47 -21.38
C ASN A 76 -4.28 2.61 -21.38
N ASP A 77 -3.75 3.83 -21.27
CA ASP A 77 -2.30 4.07 -21.21
C ASP A 77 -1.71 3.51 -19.92
N LEU A 78 -2.39 3.75 -18.77
CA LEU A 78 -1.99 3.18 -17.48
C LEU A 78 -2.02 1.65 -17.51
N LYS A 79 -3.04 1.04 -18.13
CA LYS A 79 -3.12 -0.41 -18.31
C LYS A 79 -1.96 -0.94 -19.14
N HIS A 80 -1.63 -0.28 -20.24
CA HIS A 80 -0.51 -0.64 -21.09
C HIS A 80 0.83 -0.58 -20.31
N VAL A 81 1.06 0.47 -19.53
CA VAL A 81 2.22 0.59 -18.65
C VAL A 81 2.28 -0.55 -17.64
N ALA A 82 1.17 -0.88 -16.97
CA ALA A 82 1.12 -1.98 -16.01
C ALA A 82 1.44 -3.33 -16.67
N GLU A 83 0.90 -3.59 -17.86
CA GLU A 83 1.10 -4.84 -18.61
C GLU A 83 2.56 -5.03 -19.09
N GLN A 84 3.24 -3.93 -19.42
CA GLN A 84 4.65 -3.97 -19.85
C GLN A 84 5.65 -4.01 -18.69
N SER A 85 5.21 -3.69 -17.50
CA SER A 85 6.07 -3.58 -16.31
C SER A 85 5.57 -4.53 -15.24
N SER A 86 6.30 -5.37 -14.63
CA SER A 86 5.84 -6.31 -13.58
C SER A 86 5.27 -5.56 -12.36
N MET A 87 4.18 -4.80 -12.55
CA MET A 87 3.57 -3.95 -11.53
C MET A 87 2.04 -4.00 -11.54
N VAL A 88 1.46 -3.45 -10.47
CA VAL A 88 0.04 -3.10 -10.37
C VAL A 88 -0.05 -1.59 -10.27
N ILE A 89 -0.93 -0.99 -11.06
CA ILE A 89 -1.31 0.42 -10.95
C ILE A 89 -2.72 0.47 -10.40
N ALA A 90 -2.93 1.26 -9.37
CA ALA A 90 -4.25 1.48 -8.78
C ALA A 90 -4.53 2.97 -8.64
N VAL A 91 -5.79 3.34 -8.79
CA VAL A 91 -6.30 4.68 -8.49
C VAL A 91 -7.27 4.54 -7.33
N GLY A 92 -7.01 5.25 -6.25
CA GLY A 92 -7.86 5.32 -5.06
C GLY A 92 -8.57 6.66 -4.96
N ASP A 93 -9.75 6.65 -4.34
CA ASP A 93 -10.43 7.87 -3.93
C ASP A 93 -9.82 8.46 -2.64
N VAL A 94 -10.37 9.59 -2.19
CA VAL A 94 -9.89 10.28 -0.97
C VAL A 94 -10.08 9.45 0.31
N GLY A 95 -10.93 8.42 0.29
CA GLY A 95 -11.12 7.45 1.37
C GLY A 95 -10.20 6.24 1.26
N SER A 96 -9.23 6.26 0.35
CA SER A 96 -8.34 5.12 0.05
C SER A 96 -9.07 3.86 -0.43
N THR A 97 -10.27 4.00 -0.99
CA THR A 97 -10.94 2.91 -1.69
C THR A 97 -10.45 2.87 -3.13
N ILE A 98 -9.97 1.72 -3.57
CA ILE A 98 -9.52 1.54 -4.95
C ILE A 98 -10.74 1.60 -5.89
N ILE A 99 -10.70 2.48 -6.86
CA ILE A 99 -11.78 2.69 -7.84
C ILE A 99 -11.42 2.17 -9.22
N TRP A 100 -10.15 1.91 -9.47
CA TRP A 100 -9.65 1.36 -10.72
C TRP A 100 -8.30 0.69 -10.51
N THR A 101 -8.07 -0.44 -11.20
CA THR A 101 -6.77 -1.12 -11.20
C THR A 101 -6.40 -1.64 -12.58
N ALA A 102 -5.09 -1.71 -12.82
CA ALA A 102 -4.50 -2.52 -13.89
C ALA A 102 -3.28 -3.27 -13.34
N ALA A 103 -3.14 -4.52 -13.72
CA ALA A 103 -2.05 -5.36 -13.28
C ALA A 103 -1.46 -6.13 -14.45
N SER A 104 -0.13 -6.29 -14.45
CA SER A 104 0.54 -7.24 -15.35
C SER A 104 0.02 -8.65 -15.07
N GLN A 105 0.13 -9.54 -16.05
CA GLN A 105 -0.27 -10.94 -15.91
C GLN A 105 0.39 -11.60 -14.69
N GLN A 106 1.65 -11.27 -14.42
CA GLN A 106 2.42 -11.82 -13.30
C GLN A 106 1.92 -11.34 -11.95
N MET A 107 1.42 -10.10 -11.86
CA MET A 107 1.01 -9.47 -10.60
C MET A 107 -0.48 -9.63 -10.29
N ARG A 108 -1.30 -10.01 -11.25
CA ARG A 108 -2.77 -10.09 -11.11
C ARG A 108 -3.20 -10.93 -9.92
N SER A 109 -2.75 -12.18 -9.87
CA SER A 109 -3.12 -13.09 -8.77
C SER A 109 -2.61 -12.61 -7.41
N ALA A 110 -1.48 -11.91 -7.37
CA ALA A 110 -0.96 -11.32 -6.13
C ALA A 110 -1.85 -10.17 -5.67
N ALA A 111 -2.27 -9.29 -6.57
CA ALA A 111 -3.17 -8.18 -6.29
C ALA A 111 -4.55 -8.68 -5.82
N GLU A 112 -5.12 -9.66 -6.50
CA GLU A 112 -6.40 -10.28 -6.15
C GLU A 112 -6.38 -10.90 -4.75
N ARG A 113 -5.32 -11.62 -4.39
CA ARG A 113 -5.20 -12.27 -3.06
C ARG A 113 -5.24 -11.29 -1.90
N VAL A 114 -4.73 -10.08 -2.08
CA VAL A 114 -4.70 -9.06 -1.02
C VAL A 114 -5.79 -8.01 -1.17
N HIS A 115 -6.67 -8.20 -2.15
CA HIS A 115 -7.72 -7.26 -2.53
C HIS A 115 -7.17 -5.86 -2.92
N PHE A 116 -6.01 -5.83 -3.59
CA PHE A 116 -5.52 -4.62 -4.25
C PHE A 116 -6.18 -4.46 -5.62
N VAL A 117 -7.51 -4.41 -5.58
CA VAL A 117 -8.44 -4.40 -6.71
C VAL A 117 -9.56 -3.39 -6.46
N GLU A 118 -10.39 -3.14 -7.45
CA GLU A 118 -11.55 -2.25 -7.31
C GLU A 118 -12.44 -2.67 -6.12
N GLY A 119 -12.80 -1.70 -5.29
CA GLY A 119 -13.52 -1.90 -4.05
C GLY A 119 -12.63 -2.20 -2.85
N GLY A 120 -11.34 -2.48 -3.03
CA GLY A 120 -10.40 -2.69 -1.93
C GLY A 120 -10.25 -1.43 -1.07
N GLN A 121 -10.44 -1.57 0.25
CA GLN A 121 -10.34 -0.46 1.20
C GLN A 121 -8.93 -0.44 1.81
N TRP A 122 -8.09 0.44 1.29
CA TRP A 122 -6.68 0.55 1.67
C TRP A 122 -6.38 1.73 2.59
N GLY A 123 -7.40 2.22 3.30
CA GLY A 123 -7.22 3.22 4.36
C GLY A 123 -6.31 2.71 5.49
N GLU A 124 -5.58 3.64 6.12
CA GLU A 124 -4.70 3.30 7.25
C GLU A 124 -5.48 2.61 8.39
N GLU A 125 -6.73 3.00 8.60
CA GLU A 125 -7.65 2.42 9.59
C GLU A 125 -8.11 1.00 9.22
N MET A 126 -7.96 0.59 7.97
CA MET A 126 -8.37 -0.74 7.48
C MET A 126 -7.22 -1.73 7.44
N VAL A 127 -6.07 -1.32 6.92
CA VAL A 127 -4.94 -2.21 6.63
C VAL A 127 -3.62 -1.74 7.26
N GLY A 128 -3.63 -0.60 7.95
CA GLY A 128 -2.43 0.01 8.52
C GLY A 128 -1.57 0.70 7.46
N THR A 129 -0.29 0.90 7.78
CA THR A 129 0.67 1.65 6.96
C THR A 129 0.80 1.08 5.56
N ASN A 130 0.53 1.91 4.57
CA ASN A 130 0.73 1.64 3.14
C ASN A 130 0.89 2.96 2.38
N ALA A 131 1.43 2.92 1.15
CA ALA A 131 1.76 4.11 0.39
C ALA A 131 0.52 4.92 -0.02
N LEU A 132 -0.60 4.25 -0.38
CA LEU A 132 -1.84 4.93 -0.79
C LEU A 132 -2.39 5.78 0.35
N ALA A 133 -2.58 5.19 1.54
CA ALA A 133 -3.10 5.89 2.70
C ALA A 133 -2.17 7.03 3.16
N LEU A 134 -0.85 6.77 3.16
CA LEU A 134 0.14 7.80 3.51
C LEU A 134 0.11 8.98 2.54
N SER A 135 0.06 8.73 1.23
CA SER A 135 0.04 9.80 0.23
C SER A 135 -1.20 10.68 0.36
N ILE A 136 -2.36 10.09 0.61
CA ILE A 136 -3.61 10.83 0.86
C ILE A 136 -3.51 11.66 2.15
N LYS A 137 -3.01 11.05 3.23
CA LYS A 137 -2.91 11.69 4.54
C LYS A 137 -1.91 12.84 4.57
N THR A 138 -0.76 12.67 3.95
CA THR A 138 0.32 13.67 3.93
C THR A 138 0.17 14.68 2.79
N ARG A 139 -0.67 14.38 1.78
CA ARG A 139 -0.79 15.12 0.52
C ARG A 139 0.54 15.23 -0.23
N GLN A 140 1.38 14.21 -0.09
CA GLN A 140 2.70 14.10 -0.72
C GLN A 140 2.87 12.69 -1.28
N SER A 141 3.77 12.54 -2.25
CA SER A 141 4.16 11.21 -2.69
C SER A 141 4.82 10.44 -1.54
N SER A 142 4.48 9.17 -1.41
CA SER A 142 5.02 8.29 -0.38
C SER A 142 5.51 7.01 -1.03
N CYS A 143 6.62 6.48 -0.54
CA CYS A 143 7.10 5.16 -0.89
C CYS A 143 7.11 4.30 0.37
N VAL A 144 6.58 3.09 0.27
CA VAL A 144 6.57 2.11 1.37
C VAL A 144 7.22 0.82 0.88
N PHE A 145 8.27 0.41 1.54
CA PHE A 145 9.12 -0.70 1.13
C PHE A 145 9.00 -1.89 2.06
N SER A 146 8.65 -3.05 1.53
CA SER A 146 8.74 -4.33 2.24
C SER A 146 8.08 -4.27 3.64
N ASN A 147 8.85 -4.53 4.69
CA ASN A 147 8.40 -4.55 6.09
C ASN A 147 7.96 -3.18 6.64
N GLU A 148 8.07 -2.12 5.88
CA GLU A 148 7.43 -0.84 6.22
C GLU A 148 5.91 -0.92 6.09
N HIS A 149 5.39 -1.82 5.24
CA HIS A 149 3.96 -2.13 5.22
C HIS A 149 3.54 -2.76 6.55
N TYR A 150 2.40 -2.31 7.07
CA TYR A 150 1.88 -2.85 8.33
C TYR A 150 1.32 -4.26 8.15
N MET A 151 0.53 -4.49 7.10
CA MET A 151 -0.09 -5.78 6.78
C MET A 151 0.97 -6.76 6.25
N GLN A 152 1.09 -7.94 6.88
CA GLN A 152 2.14 -8.93 6.54
C GLN A 152 2.04 -9.47 5.11
N SER A 153 0.82 -9.62 4.60
CA SER A 153 0.57 -10.20 3.26
C SER A 153 1.11 -9.37 2.10
N VAL A 154 1.53 -8.10 2.34
CA VAL A 154 2.13 -7.21 1.33
C VAL A 154 3.56 -6.79 1.65
N GLN A 155 4.22 -7.44 2.61
CA GLN A 155 5.60 -7.11 2.97
C GLN A 155 6.64 -7.51 1.92
N ASP A 156 6.25 -8.21 0.88
CA ASP A 156 7.08 -8.47 -0.30
C ASP A 156 6.94 -7.39 -1.38
N TRP A 157 6.06 -6.41 -1.17
CA TRP A 157 5.78 -5.36 -2.14
C TRP A 157 6.64 -4.11 -1.91
N VAL A 158 6.78 -3.32 -2.98
CA VAL A 158 7.28 -1.94 -2.98
C VAL A 158 6.23 -1.07 -3.64
N CYS A 159 5.80 -0.03 -2.95
CA CYS A 159 4.78 0.92 -3.40
C CYS A 159 5.31 2.35 -3.41
#